data_159e5f103a2314bc4777875cfa112e49
#
_entry.id   159e5f103a2314bc4777875cfa112e49
#
_cell.length_a   1.000
_cell.length_b   1.000
_cell.length_c   1.000
_cell.angle_alpha   90.00
_cell.angle_beta   90.00
_cell.angle_gamma   90.00
#
_symmetry.space_group_name_H-M   'P 1'
#
loop_
_entity.id
_entity.type
_entity.pdbx_description
1 polymer ?
#
loop_
_entity_poly.entity_id
_entity_poly.type
_entity_poly.pdbx_seq_one_letter_code
_entity_poly.pdbx_strand_id
1 'polypeptide(L)'
;MLDILLVTFPFFALVLAGFTVAFGTRHLDTSERHEGLVAAIAAESVVKLVAFVAVGIFVCWGLFDGPGDIFAQAAARADLKPLLGLGGERGFAGGQWFALTLLAMLSVIFLPRQFQVMVVENVDERHVTRATWAFPLYLLLINLFVLPIALGGLLHFGKGGADAETFVLSLPLAFDQPLLALVAFIGGLSAATGMVIVEAIAVSTMVSNDLLMPLVLRLRRRSAGDLSALPLVLRRIVIVALLLLGYLYFRIAGEAYALVSIGLISFAAVAQFAPALIGGLYWRGASRRGVMAGLVAGFTLWAYTLLLPTLTRAGWFDAA
;
A
#
# COMPACT_ATOMS: atom_id res chain seq x y z
N MET A 1 27.05 -8.45 3.06
CA MET A 1 25.63 -8.13 3.31
C MET A 1 25.01 -7.40 2.13
N LEU A 2 25.70 -6.39 1.56
CA LEU A 2 25.19 -5.65 0.37
C LEU A 2 25.00 -6.58 -0.85
N ASP A 3 25.89 -7.53 -1.09
CA ASP A 3 25.84 -8.46 -2.24
C ASP A 3 24.66 -9.44 -2.15
N ILE A 4 24.30 -9.88 -0.96
CA ILE A 4 23.11 -10.72 -0.75
C ILE A 4 21.84 -9.93 -1.07
N LEU A 5 21.75 -8.70 -0.63
CA LEU A 5 20.61 -7.81 -0.93
C LEU A 5 20.52 -7.51 -2.43
N LEU A 6 21.65 -7.30 -3.11
CA LEU A 6 21.71 -7.04 -4.55
C LEU A 6 21.16 -8.19 -5.41
N VAL A 7 21.30 -9.43 -4.96
CA VAL A 7 20.81 -10.63 -5.68
C VAL A 7 19.42 -11.04 -5.20
N THR A 8 19.14 -10.93 -3.92
CA THR A 8 17.90 -11.45 -3.32
C THR A 8 16.66 -10.62 -3.72
N PHE A 9 16.75 -9.29 -3.72
CA PHE A 9 15.61 -8.44 -4.07
C PHE A 9 15.16 -8.52 -5.52
N PRO A 10 16.06 -8.49 -6.56
CA PRO A 10 15.65 -8.73 -7.94
C PRO A 10 15.04 -10.13 -8.13
N PHE A 11 15.56 -11.13 -7.42
CA PHE A 11 15.00 -12.47 -7.46
C PHE A 11 13.56 -12.50 -6.92
N PHE A 12 13.28 -11.86 -5.79
CA PHE A 12 11.93 -11.73 -5.27
C PHE A 12 10.99 -10.97 -6.22
N ALA A 13 11.45 -9.87 -6.80
CA ALA A 13 10.69 -9.13 -7.79
C ALA A 13 10.33 -9.98 -9.02
N LEU A 14 11.28 -10.78 -9.52
CA LEU A 14 11.05 -11.70 -10.63
C LEU A 14 10.14 -12.87 -10.26
N VAL A 15 10.25 -13.42 -9.06
CA VAL A 15 9.35 -14.48 -8.56
C VAL A 15 7.94 -13.94 -8.44
N LEU A 16 7.75 -12.74 -7.89
CA LEU A 16 6.44 -12.08 -7.81
C LEU A 16 5.87 -11.76 -9.19
N ALA A 17 6.73 -11.31 -10.12
CA ALA A 17 6.33 -11.09 -11.51
C ALA A 17 5.87 -12.39 -12.18
N GLY A 18 6.63 -13.46 -12.02
CA GLY A 18 6.29 -14.79 -12.53
C GLY A 18 4.97 -15.30 -11.96
N PHE A 19 4.77 -15.17 -10.66
CA PHE A 19 3.52 -15.53 -9.98
C PHE A 19 2.34 -14.69 -10.48
N THR A 20 2.50 -13.36 -10.53
CA THR A 20 1.45 -12.45 -11.02
C THR A 20 1.09 -12.74 -12.47
N VAL A 21 2.07 -13.03 -13.32
CA VAL A 21 1.84 -13.42 -14.72
C VAL A 21 1.12 -14.76 -14.81
N ALA A 22 1.52 -15.75 -14.01
CA ALA A 22 0.96 -17.10 -14.05
C ALA A 22 -0.52 -17.13 -13.57
N PHE A 23 -0.85 -16.35 -12.56
CA PHE A 23 -2.17 -16.37 -11.92
C PHE A 23 -3.06 -15.19 -12.28
N GLY A 24 -2.50 -14.04 -12.65
CA GLY A 24 -3.24 -12.81 -12.96
C GLY A 24 -3.51 -12.56 -14.44
N THR A 25 -2.99 -13.41 -15.37
CA THR A 25 -3.15 -13.18 -16.82
C THR A 25 -3.42 -14.47 -17.58
N ARG A 26 -4.46 -15.22 -17.17
CA ARG A 26 -4.76 -16.50 -17.83
C ARG A 26 -5.60 -16.37 -19.10
N HIS A 27 -6.58 -15.48 -19.13
CA HIS A 27 -7.53 -15.34 -20.26
C HIS A 27 -7.73 -13.87 -20.66
N LEU A 28 -8.29 -13.65 -21.83
CA LEU A 28 -8.50 -12.33 -22.45
C LEU A 28 -9.92 -11.77 -22.27
N ASP A 29 -10.80 -12.51 -21.62
CA ASP A 29 -12.18 -12.10 -21.45
C ASP A 29 -12.28 -10.87 -20.54
N THR A 30 -12.91 -9.82 -21.06
CA THR A 30 -13.18 -8.58 -20.29
C THR A 30 -14.21 -8.80 -19.17
N SER A 31 -14.88 -9.95 -19.18
CA SER A 31 -15.81 -10.41 -18.14
C SER A 31 -15.16 -11.38 -17.15
N GLU A 32 -13.84 -11.65 -17.29
CA GLU A 32 -13.13 -12.59 -16.42
C GLU A 32 -13.03 -12.01 -15.01
N ARG A 33 -13.72 -12.65 -14.11
CA ARG A 33 -13.67 -12.39 -12.67
C ARG A 33 -12.68 -13.37 -12.05
N HIS A 34 -11.76 -12.82 -11.28
CA HIS A 34 -10.73 -13.61 -10.64
C HIS A 34 -11.19 -14.07 -9.25
N GLU A 35 -12.29 -14.85 -9.17
CA GLU A 35 -12.85 -15.33 -7.90
C GLU A 35 -11.79 -16.03 -7.03
N GLY A 36 -10.91 -16.82 -7.62
CA GLY A 36 -9.80 -17.44 -6.93
C GLY A 36 -8.78 -16.44 -6.35
N LEU A 37 -8.51 -15.35 -7.09
CA LEU A 37 -7.64 -14.28 -6.61
C LEU A 37 -8.30 -13.52 -5.45
N VAL A 38 -9.59 -13.21 -5.55
CA VAL A 38 -10.35 -12.55 -4.47
C VAL A 38 -10.38 -13.42 -3.21
N ALA A 39 -10.59 -14.74 -3.38
CA ALA A 39 -10.54 -15.69 -2.26
C ALA A 39 -9.15 -15.75 -1.62
N ALA A 40 -8.07 -15.73 -2.42
CA ALA A 40 -6.71 -15.69 -1.93
C ALA A 40 -6.41 -14.41 -1.13
N ILE A 41 -6.87 -13.24 -1.62
CA ILE A 41 -6.75 -11.94 -0.94
C ILE A 41 -7.50 -11.97 0.41
N ALA A 42 -8.69 -12.57 0.44
CA ALA A 42 -9.46 -12.71 1.66
C ALA A 42 -8.75 -13.60 2.68
N ALA A 43 -8.23 -14.76 2.25
CA ALA A 43 -7.47 -15.68 3.11
C ALA A 43 -6.20 -15.00 3.66
N GLU A 44 -5.46 -14.31 2.82
CA GLU A 44 -4.29 -13.50 3.18
C GLU A 44 -4.63 -12.44 4.23
N SER A 45 -5.75 -11.74 4.06
CA SER A 45 -6.21 -10.72 5.01
C SER A 45 -6.51 -11.31 6.39
N VAL A 46 -7.01 -12.55 6.46
CA VAL A 46 -7.20 -13.26 7.72
C VAL A 46 -5.85 -13.67 8.33
N VAL A 47 -4.93 -14.20 7.53
CA VAL A 47 -3.59 -14.62 8.01
C VAL A 47 -2.85 -13.44 8.64
N LYS A 48 -2.79 -12.29 7.97
CA LYS A 48 -2.12 -11.11 8.52
C LYS A 48 -2.80 -10.56 9.77
N LEU A 49 -4.14 -10.58 9.82
CA LEU A 49 -4.88 -10.15 11.01
C LEU A 49 -4.56 -11.04 12.20
N VAL A 50 -4.62 -12.37 12.03
CA VAL A 50 -4.32 -13.35 13.08
C VAL A 50 -2.88 -13.18 13.56
N ALA A 51 -1.92 -13.06 12.65
CA ALA A 51 -0.52 -12.85 12.98
C ALA A 51 -0.29 -11.57 13.79
N PHE A 52 -0.87 -10.46 13.34
CA PHE A 52 -0.71 -9.17 14.01
C PHE A 52 -1.38 -9.13 15.39
N VAL A 53 -2.59 -9.67 15.50
CA VAL A 53 -3.33 -9.79 16.77
C VAL A 53 -2.59 -10.71 17.74
N ALA A 54 -2.02 -11.82 17.27
CA ALA A 54 -1.23 -12.73 18.12
C ALA A 54 -0.01 -12.02 18.73
N VAL A 55 0.73 -11.24 17.93
CA VAL A 55 1.83 -10.41 18.45
C VAL A 55 1.32 -9.35 19.41
N GLY A 56 0.20 -8.70 19.09
CA GLY A 56 -0.41 -7.69 19.97
C GLY A 56 -0.82 -8.25 21.33
N ILE A 57 -1.43 -9.44 21.35
CA ILE A 57 -1.78 -10.16 22.58
C ILE A 57 -0.52 -10.51 23.35
N PHE A 58 0.51 -11.05 22.69
CA PHE A 58 1.79 -11.36 23.31
C PHE A 58 2.43 -10.12 23.94
N VAL A 59 2.46 -8.99 23.25
CA VAL A 59 3.01 -7.75 23.80
C VAL A 59 2.19 -7.30 25.00
N CYS A 60 0.86 -7.25 24.90
CA CYS A 60 0.03 -6.73 25.98
C CYS A 60 0.05 -7.58 27.25
N TRP A 61 0.02 -8.89 27.13
CA TRP A 61 -0.16 -9.80 28.28
C TRP A 61 0.98 -10.80 28.47
N GLY A 62 1.89 -10.91 27.50
CA GLY A 62 3.12 -11.71 27.65
C GLY A 62 4.31 -10.89 28.14
N LEU A 63 4.40 -9.61 27.73
CA LEU A 63 5.51 -8.73 28.13
C LEU A 63 5.13 -7.70 29.18
N PHE A 64 3.85 -7.32 29.26
CA PHE A 64 3.31 -6.32 30.16
C PHE A 64 2.04 -6.84 30.84
N ASP A 65 1.58 -6.17 31.89
CA ASP A 65 0.35 -6.51 32.62
C ASP A 65 -0.91 -5.93 31.98
N GLY A 66 -0.93 -5.85 30.64
CA GLY A 66 -2.03 -5.35 29.85
C GLY A 66 -1.75 -4.01 29.18
N PRO A 67 -2.64 -3.56 28.27
CA PRO A 67 -2.47 -2.28 27.57
C PRO A 67 -2.31 -1.08 28.52
N GLY A 68 -3.05 -1.08 29.65
CA GLY A 68 -3.00 -0.01 30.65
C GLY A 68 -1.60 0.18 31.24
N ASP A 69 -0.89 -0.90 31.49
CA ASP A 69 0.49 -0.88 32.00
C ASP A 69 1.45 -0.28 30.96
N ILE A 70 1.33 -0.68 29.69
CA ILE A 70 2.13 -0.13 28.58
C ILE A 70 1.96 1.40 28.51
N PHE A 71 0.72 1.89 28.54
CA PHE A 71 0.43 3.33 28.51
C PHE A 71 0.93 4.06 29.75
N ALA A 72 0.82 3.45 30.94
CA ALA A 72 1.32 4.03 32.18
C ALA A 72 2.86 4.15 32.16
N GLN A 73 3.57 3.10 31.74
CA GLN A 73 5.02 3.13 31.61
C GLN A 73 5.49 4.14 30.55
N ALA A 74 4.80 4.22 29.40
CA ALA A 74 5.09 5.20 28.36
C ALA A 74 4.84 6.63 28.85
N ALA A 75 3.79 6.88 29.64
CA ALA A 75 3.50 8.19 30.22
C ALA A 75 4.52 8.63 31.29
N ALA A 76 5.12 7.67 31.99
CA ALA A 76 6.17 7.93 32.97
C ALA A 76 7.51 8.32 32.32
N ARG A 77 7.75 7.94 31.08
CA ARG A 77 8.97 8.28 30.34
C ARG A 77 8.83 9.63 29.63
N ALA A 78 9.73 10.56 29.95
CA ALA A 78 9.74 11.91 29.39
C ALA A 78 9.87 11.94 27.86
N ASP A 79 10.61 10.99 27.29
CA ASP A 79 10.83 10.85 25.84
C ASP A 79 9.63 10.27 25.09
N LEU A 80 8.76 9.48 25.74
CA LEU A 80 7.59 8.84 25.13
C LEU A 80 6.29 9.59 25.39
N LYS A 81 6.20 10.32 26.51
CA LYS A 81 5.01 11.08 26.91
C LYS A 81 4.43 11.97 25.81
N PRO A 82 5.23 12.70 24.98
CA PRO A 82 4.68 13.50 23.90
C PRO A 82 3.98 12.67 22.81
N LEU A 83 4.35 11.41 22.62
CA LEU A 83 3.76 10.52 21.62
C LEU A 83 2.32 10.10 21.98
N LEU A 84 1.94 10.19 23.25
CA LEU A 84 0.58 9.88 23.72
C LEU A 84 -0.40 11.02 23.44
N GLY A 85 0.07 12.20 23.07
CA GLY A 85 -0.77 13.33 22.67
C GLY A 85 -1.19 13.26 21.19
N LEU A 86 -2.37 13.77 20.86
CA LEU A 86 -2.91 13.80 19.49
C LEU A 86 -2.06 14.59 18.47
N GLY A 87 -1.02 15.28 18.89
CA GLY A 87 -0.11 16.03 18.02
C GLY A 87 1.35 15.59 18.15
N GLY A 88 1.64 14.56 18.95
CA GLY A 88 3.00 14.17 19.25
C GLY A 88 3.83 15.31 19.86
N GLU A 89 5.10 15.40 19.52
CA GLU A 89 6.02 16.45 20.02
C GLU A 89 5.67 17.87 19.52
N ARG A 90 4.92 17.99 18.43
CA ARG A 90 4.53 19.29 17.81
C ARG A 90 3.19 19.84 18.29
N GLY A 91 2.45 19.10 19.13
CA GLY A 91 1.11 19.45 19.55
C GLY A 91 0.04 19.14 18.50
N PHE A 92 -1.23 19.29 18.87
CA PHE A 92 -2.37 18.97 18.00
C PHE A 92 -2.51 20.01 16.88
N ALA A 93 -2.31 19.57 15.64
CA ALA A 93 -2.53 20.36 14.44
C ALA A 93 -3.80 19.84 13.72
N GLY A 94 -4.95 20.42 14.02
CA GLY A 94 -6.25 20.00 13.46
C GLY A 94 -6.27 19.93 11.94
N GLY A 95 -5.59 20.86 11.25
CA GLY A 95 -5.46 20.84 9.78
C GLY A 95 -4.71 19.60 9.26
N GLN A 96 -3.66 19.18 9.93
CA GLN A 96 -2.91 17.97 9.57
C GLN A 96 -3.76 16.72 9.76
N TRP A 97 -4.48 16.62 10.89
CA TRP A 97 -5.40 15.52 11.15
C TRP A 97 -6.50 15.42 10.11
N PHE A 98 -7.11 16.54 9.76
CA PHE A 98 -8.13 16.60 8.72
C PHE A 98 -7.55 16.14 7.37
N ALA A 99 -6.38 16.64 6.98
CA ALA A 99 -5.73 16.25 5.73
C ALA A 99 -5.42 14.75 5.67
N LEU A 100 -4.85 14.17 6.73
CA LEU A 100 -4.54 12.74 6.80
C LEU A 100 -5.81 11.88 6.77
N THR A 101 -6.86 12.29 7.48
CA THR A 101 -8.16 11.61 7.47
C THR A 101 -8.79 11.66 6.07
N LEU A 102 -8.76 12.82 5.43
CA LEU A 102 -9.26 12.97 4.06
C LEU A 102 -8.48 12.10 3.06
N LEU A 103 -7.14 12.10 3.13
CA LEU A 103 -6.31 11.25 2.28
C LEU A 103 -6.59 9.77 2.50
N ALA A 104 -6.72 9.33 3.75
CA ALA A 104 -7.07 7.96 4.08
C ALA A 104 -8.45 7.56 3.52
N MET A 105 -9.45 8.44 3.65
CA MET A 105 -10.79 8.22 3.12
C MET A 105 -10.79 8.12 1.59
N LEU A 106 -10.09 9.03 0.91
CA LEU A 106 -10.01 9.04 -0.55
C LEU A 106 -9.22 7.82 -1.08
N SER A 107 -8.17 7.37 -0.37
CA SER A 107 -7.37 6.22 -0.79
C SER A 107 -8.19 4.93 -0.91
N VAL A 108 -9.25 4.77 -0.11
CA VAL A 108 -10.13 3.60 -0.16
C VAL A 108 -10.80 3.43 -1.53
N ILE A 109 -11.12 4.52 -2.23
CA ILE A 109 -11.80 4.46 -3.54
C ILE A 109 -10.81 4.65 -4.70
N PHE A 110 -9.81 5.52 -4.53
CA PHE A 110 -8.96 5.98 -5.63
C PHE A 110 -7.68 5.16 -5.81
N LEU A 111 -7.28 4.31 -4.85
CA LEU A 111 -6.17 3.38 -5.10
C LEU A 111 -6.58 2.34 -6.14
N PRO A 112 -5.77 2.10 -7.19
CA PRO A 112 -6.10 1.16 -8.27
C PRO A 112 -6.49 -0.23 -7.76
N ARG A 113 -5.75 -0.78 -6.80
CA ARG A 113 -6.04 -2.09 -6.19
C ARG A 113 -7.38 -2.12 -5.47
N GLN A 114 -7.73 -1.05 -4.77
CA GLN A 114 -9.00 -0.99 -4.03
C GLN A 114 -10.17 -0.88 -4.99
N PHE A 115 -10.05 -0.04 -6.00
CA PHE A 115 -11.04 0.08 -7.06
C PHE A 115 -11.23 -1.25 -7.80
N GLN A 116 -10.13 -1.94 -8.13
CA GLN A 116 -10.17 -3.26 -8.77
C GLN A 116 -11.02 -4.24 -7.95
N VAL A 117 -10.72 -4.40 -6.66
CA VAL A 117 -11.41 -5.39 -5.81
C VAL A 117 -12.84 -4.97 -5.48
N MET A 118 -13.09 -3.69 -5.19
CA MET A 118 -14.41 -3.22 -4.73
C MET A 118 -15.41 -3.03 -5.86
N VAL A 119 -14.95 -2.67 -7.07
CA VAL A 119 -15.82 -2.29 -8.18
C VAL A 119 -15.72 -3.30 -9.32
N VAL A 120 -14.50 -3.62 -9.79
CA VAL A 120 -14.32 -4.46 -10.98
C VAL A 120 -14.59 -5.93 -10.69
N GLU A 121 -14.04 -6.46 -9.58
CA GLU A 121 -14.21 -7.87 -9.18
C GLU A 121 -15.51 -8.13 -8.41
N ASN A 122 -16.28 -7.09 -8.07
CA ASN A 122 -17.52 -7.27 -7.32
C ASN A 122 -18.60 -7.93 -8.18
N VAL A 123 -19.13 -9.06 -7.69
CA VAL A 123 -20.14 -9.87 -8.39
C VAL A 123 -21.58 -9.60 -7.93
N ASP A 124 -21.75 -9.08 -6.70
CA ASP A 124 -23.06 -8.83 -6.09
C ASP A 124 -23.01 -7.57 -5.22
N GLU A 125 -23.96 -6.66 -5.43
CA GLU A 125 -24.08 -5.41 -4.65
C GLU A 125 -24.27 -5.67 -3.15
N ARG A 126 -24.79 -6.82 -2.76
CA ARG A 126 -24.92 -7.24 -1.34
C ARG A 126 -23.57 -7.37 -0.65
N HIS A 127 -22.50 -7.66 -1.40
CA HIS A 127 -21.15 -7.71 -0.87
C HIS A 127 -20.70 -6.33 -0.39
N VAL A 128 -21.09 -5.25 -1.07
CA VAL A 128 -20.80 -3.87 -0.66
C VAL A 128 -21.44 -3.58 0.70
N THR A 129 -22.72 -3.95 0.87
CA THR A 129 -23.42 -3.76 2.15
C THR A 129 -22.75 -4.51 3.30
N ARG A 130 -22.25 -5.73 3.06
CA ARG A 130 -21.48 -6.47 4.08
C ARG A 130 -20.13 -5.82 4.35
N ALA A 131 -19.44 -5.36 3.31
CA ALA A 131 -18.14 -4.70 3.43
C ALA A 131 -18.20 -3.39 4.23
N THR A 132 -19.32 -2.65 4.20
CA THR A 132 -19.48 -1.41 4.99
C THR A 132 -19.35 -1.62 6.50
N TRP A 133 -19.61 -2.83 6.99
CA TRP A 133 -19.43 -3.21 8.39
C TRP A 133 -18.17 -4.04 8.64
N ALA A 134 -17.91 -5.01 7.75
CA ALA A 134 -16.79 -5.93 7.92
C ALA A 134 -15.43 -5.22 7.79
N PHE A 135 -15.31 -4.27 6.87
CA PHE A 135 -14.06 -3.54 6.65
C PHE A 135 -13.69 -2.60 7.80
N PRO A 136 -14.59 -1.73 8.33
CA PRO A 136 -14.31 -0.96 9.53
C PRO A 136 -14.00 -1.83 10.75
N LEU A 137 -14.72 -2.94 10.94
CA LEU A 137 -14.42 -3.87 12.04
C LEU A 137 -13.03 -4.50 11.90
N TYR A 138 -12.65 -4.91 10.70
CA TYR A 138 -11.31 -5.41 10.42
C TYR A 138 -10.24 -4.37 10.73
N LEU A 139 -10.44 -3.11 10.29
CA LEU A 139 -9.53 -2.01 10.58
C LEU A 139 -9.46 -1.71 12.09
N LEU A 140 -10.57 -1.77 12.80
CA LEU A 140 -10.59 -1.59 14.25
C LEU A 140 -9.74 -2.66 14.94
N LEU A 141 -9.96 -3.92 14.59
CA LEU A 141 -9.23 -5.05 15.20
C LEU A 141 -7.72 -4.96 14.97
N ILE A 142 -7.29 -4.66 13.74
CA ILE A 142 -5.86 -4.55 13.46
C ILE A 142 -5.24 -3.32 14.13
N ASN A 143 -5.95 -2.18 14.17
CA ASN A 143 -5.42 -0.95 14.77
C ASN A 143 -5.41 -0.99 16.31
N LEU A 144 -6.17 -1.87 16.94
CA LEU A 144 -6.22 -2.00 18.40
C LEU A 144 -4.83 -2.26 19.01
N PHE A 145 -4.00 -3.02 18.32
CA PHE A 145 -2.68 -3.42 18.80
C PHE A 145 -1.51 -2.59 18.23
N VAL A 146 -1.76 -1.66 17.31
CA VAL A 146 -0.71 -0.84 16.71
C VAL A 146 0.03 -0.03 17.77
N LEU A 147 -0.70 0.73 18.59
CA LEU A 147 -0.09 1.52 19.65
C LEU A 147 0.58 0.68 20.74
N PRO A 148 -0.05 -0.38 21.27
CA PRO A 148 0.62 -1.29 22.22
C PRO A 148 1.93 -1.87 21.68
N ILE A 149 1.97 -2.36 20.46
CA ILE A 149 3.19 -2.91 19.85
C ILE A 149 4.25 -1.80 19.69
N ALA A 150 3.87 -0.64 19.18
CA ALA A 150 4.79 0.47 18.98
C ALA A 150 5.39 0.97 20.30
N LEU A 151 4.56 1.19 21.32
CA LEU A 151 5.02 1.62 22.64
C LEU A 151 5.83 0.53 23.34
N GLY A 152 5.38 -0.74 23.28
CA GLY A 152 6.12 -1.88 23.83
C GLY A 152 7.51 -2.01 23.20
N GLY A 153 7.62 -1.84 21.90
CA GLY A 153 8.91 -1.80 21.21
C GLY A 153 9.81 -0.63 21.67
N LEU A 154 9.25 0.57 21.78
CA LEU A 154 9.98 1.75 22.29
C LEU A 154 10.37 1.63 23.76
N LEU A 155 9.55 0.99 24.59
CA LEU A 155 9.87 0.72 25.99
C LEU A 155 11.02 -0.27 26.13
N HIS A 156 11.05 -1.29 25.26
CA HIS A 156 12.07 -2.35 25.30
C HIS A 156 13.39 -1.94 24.64
N PHE A 157 13.34 -1.49 23.39
CA PHE A 157 14.54 -1.17 22.58
C PHE A 157 15.04 0.26 22.77
N GLY A 158 14.18 1.17 23.25
CA GLY A 158 14.49 2.59 23.28
C GLY A 158 14.44 3.26 21.88
N LYS A 159 14.62 4.57 21.85
CA LYS A 159 14.72 5.32 20.58
C LYS A 159 16.05 4.98 19.89
N GLY A 160 15.97 4.38 18.69
CA GLY A 160 17.13 4.03 17.85
C GLY A 160 17.76 2.66 18.13
N GLY A 161 17.26 1.88 19.09
CA GLY A 161 17.78 0.53 19.37
C GLY A 161 17.33 -0.54 18.36
N ALA A 162 16.18 -0.36 17.76
CA ALA A 162 15.66 -1.17 16.64
C ALA A 162 14.79 -0.28 15.76
N ASP A 163 14.61 -0.69 14.50
CA ASP A 163 13.70 0.00 13.60
C ASP A 163 12.24 -0.26 14.01
N ALA A 164 11.50 0.82 14.24
CA ALA A 164 10.10 0.75 14.66
C ALA A 164 9.20 -0.01 13.67
N GLU A 165 9.51 0.02 12.38
CA GLU A 165 8.79 -0.72 11.35
C GLU A 165 8.94 -2.24 11.51
N THR A 166 9.95 -2.72 12.24
CA THR A 166 10.20 -4.14 12.48
C THR A 166 9.72 -4.66 13.83
N PHE A 167 9.15 -3.84 14.70
CA PHE A 167 8.76 -4.25 16.07
C PHE A 167 7.84 -5.47 16.13
N VAL A 168 6.97 -5.67 15.14
CA VAL A 168 6.10 -6.84 15.05
C VAL A 168 6.91 -8.14 14.97
N LEU A 169 8.11 -8.10 14.39
CA LEU A 169 9.01 -9.24 14.25
C LEU A 169 10.09 -9.25 15.34
N SER A 170 10.68 -8.10 15.64
CA SER A 170 11.82 -8.00 16.54
C SER A 170 11.45 -8.22 18.01
N LEU A 171 10.23 -7.85 18.45
CA LEU A 171 9.78 -8.12 19.81
C LEU A 171 9.69 -9.63 20.11
N PRO A 172 8.96 -10.46 19.33
CA PRO A 172 8.95 -11.90 19.56
C PRO A 172 10.35 -12.53 19.53
N LEU A 173 11.24 -12.07 18.64
CA LEU A 173 12.61 -12.58 18.57
C LEU A 173 13.44 -12.22 19.81
N ALA A 174 13.29 -10.99 20.31
CA ALA A 174 14.01 -10.53 21.49
C ALA A 174 13.63 -11.28 22.78
N PHE A 175 12.44 -11.86 22.81
CA PHE A 175 11.92 -12.64 23.94
C PHE A 175 11.87 -14.16 23.69
N ASP A 176 12.71 -14.67 22.78
CA ASP A 176 12.85 -16.10 22.49
C ASP A 176 11.52 -16.81 22.13
N GLN A 177 10.68 -16.10 21.32
CA GLN A 177 9.42 -16.64 20.80
C GLN A 177 9.52 -16.90 19.28
N PRO A 178 10.33 -17.89 18.84
CA PRO A 178 10.62 -18.07 17.41
C PRO A 178 9.38 -18.49 16.61
N LEU A 179 8.44 -19.22 17.21
CA LEU A 179 7.21 -19.60 16.55
C LEU A 179 6.32 -18.40 16.27
N LEU A 180 6.18 -17.49 17.23
CA LEU A 180 5.42 -16.25 17.06
C LEU A 180 6.08 -15.33 16.03
N ALA A 181 7.41 -15.24 16.04
CA ALA A 181 8.17 -14.51 15.03
C ALA A 181 7.96 -15.09 13.63
N LEU A 182 7.91 -16.42 13.50
CA LEU A 182 7.59 -17.08 12.23
C LEU A 182 6.17 -16.74 11.74
N VAL A 183 5.19 -16.77 12.63
CA VAL A 183 3.80 -16.38 12.31
C VAL A 183 3.73 -14.92 11.89
N ALA A 184 4.42 -14.02 12.61
CA ALA A 184 4.52 -12.61 12.25
C ALA A 184 5.16 -12.41 10.87
N PHE A 185 6.25 -13.13 10.58
CA PHE A 185 6.91 -13.09 9.28
C PHE A 185 6.01 -13.57 8.14
N ILE A 186 5.31 -14.71 8.32
CA ILE A 186 4.35 -15.22 7.33
C ILE A 186 3.22 -14.22 7.11
N GLY A 187 2.68 -13.61 8.17
CA GLY A 187 1.65 -12.58 8.08
C GLY A 187 2.11 -11.35 7.30
N GLY A 188 3.33 -10.86 7.57
CA GLY A 188 3.94 -9.74 6.85
C GLY A 188 4.24 -10.05 5.38
N LEU A 189 4.81 -11.23 5.11
CA LEU A 189 5.09 -11.68 3.74
C LEU A 189 3.80 -11.83 2.93
N SER A 190 2.77 -12.43 3.52
CA SER A 190 1.44 -12.56 2.92
C SER A 190 0.87 -11.20 2.57
N ALA A 191 0.91 -10.24 3.51
CA ALA A 191 0.42 -8.88 3.29
C ALA A 191 1.15 -8.15 2.14
N ALA A 192 2.47 -8.30 2.06
CA ALA A 192 3.28 -7.66 1.02
C ALA A 192 3.01 -8.27 -0.36
N THR A 193 2.98 -9.61 -0.46
CA THR A 193 2.81 -10.31 -1.74
C THR A 193 1.45 -10.03 -2.36
N GLY A 194 0.36 -10.14 -1.61
CA GLY A 194 -0.97 -9.91 -2.14
C GLY A 194 -1.20 -8.47 -2.59
N MET A 195 -0.70 -7.49 -1.82
CA MET A 195 -0.78 -6.08 -2.23
C MET A 195 -0.08 -5.84 -3.57
N VAL A 196 1.12 -6.38 -3.75
CA VAL A 196 1.90 -6.22 -4.99
C VAL A 196 1.20 -6.89 -6.17
N ILE A 197 0.65 -8.10 -5.98
CA ILE A 197 -0.04 -8.84 -7.05
C ILE A 197 -1.28 -8.07 -7.52
N VAL A 198 -2.14 -7.63 -6.60
CA VAL A 198 -3.38 -6.92 -6.95
C VAL A 198 -3.08 -5.57 -7.62
N GLU A 199 -2.12 -4.82 -7.09
CA GLU A 199 -1.70 -3.55 -7.69
C GLU A 199 -1.15 -3.74 -9.10
N ALA A 200 -0.27 -4.75 -9.28
CA ALA A 200 0.32 -5.05 -10.58
C ALA A 200 -0.76 -5.46 -11.61
N ILE A 201 -1.78 -6.25 -11.21
CA ILE A 201 -2.90 -6.63 -12.09
C ILE A 201 -3.74 -5.39 -12.44
N ALA A 202 -4.13 -4.59 -11.45
CA ALA A 202 -4.96 -3.41 -11.66
C ALA A 202 -4.27 -2.41 -12.60
N VAL A 203 -3.05 -2.00 -12.27
CA VAL A 203 -2.31 -1.00 -13.06
C VAL A 203 -1.92 -1.54 -14.42
N SER A 204 -1.51 -2.81 -14.54
CA SER A 204 -1.17 -3.40 -15.85
C SER A 204 -2.39 -3.46 -16.78
N THR A 205 -3.56 -3.71 -16.24
CA THR A 205 -4.81 -3.70 -17.00
C THR A 205 -5.13 -2.30 -17.52
N MET A 206 -5.04 -1.28 -16.67
CA MET A 206 -5.25 0.12 -17.05
C MET A 206 -4.23 0.57 -18.12
N VAL A 207 -2.94 0.34 -17.88
CA VAL A 207 -1.87 0.74 -18.83
C VAL A 207 -2.00 0.00 -20.15
N SER A 208 -2.28 -1.31 -20.12
CA SER A 208 -2.44 -2.11 -21.33
C SER A 208 -3.63 -1.67 -22.16
N ASN A 209 -4.78 -1.47 -21.53
CA ASN A 209 -6.04 -1.22 -22.25
C ASN A 209 -6.16 0.26 -22.68
N ASP A 210 -5.77 1.19 -21.82
CA ASP A 210 -6.06 2.63 -22.02
C ASP A 210 -4.89 3.40 -22.68
N LEU A 211 -3.66 2.89 -22.54
CA LEU A 211 -2.47 3.54 -23.12
C LEU A 211 -1.86 2.73 -24.27
N LEU A 212 -1.46 1.49 -24.00
CA LEU A 212 -0.68 0.73 -24.98
C LEU A 212 -1.51 0.21 -26.14
N MET A 213 -2.71 -0.31 -25.88
CA MET A 213 -3.57 -0.85 -26.94
C MET A 213 -3.96 0.22 -27.96
N PRO A 214 -4.46 1.43 -27.58
CA PRO A 214 -4.76 2.48 -28.54
C PRO A 214 -3.52 2.94 -29.32
N LEU A 215 -2.36 2.98 -28.67
CA LEU A 215 -1.09 3.36 -29.31
C LEU A 215 -0.67 2.34 -30.35
N VAL A 216 -0.68 1.04 -30.02
CA VAL A 216 -0.33 -0.05 -30.94
C VAL A 216 -1.28 -0.12 -32.12
N LEU A 217 -2.59 0.03 -31.88
CA LEU A 217 -3.59 0.05 -32.94
C LEU A 217 -3.40 1.23 -33.91
N ARG A 218 -3.01 2.40 -33.41
CA ARG A 218 -2.69 3.57 -34.25
C ARG A 218 -1.43 3.36 -35.08
N LEU A 219 -0.39 2.74 -34.49
CA LEU A 219 0.88 2.47 -35.18
C LEU A 219 0.74 1.36 -36.23
N ARG A 220 -0.08 0.34 -35.96
CA ARG A 220 -0.30 -0.82 -36.84
C ARG A 220 -1.41 -0.65 -37.88
N ARG A 221 -1.78 0.54 -38.25
CA ARG A 221 -2.87 0.88 -39.19
C ARG A 221 -2.92 0.10 -40.52
N ARG A 222 -1.89 -0.74 -40.83
CA ARG A 222 -1.75 -1.44 -42.12
C ARG A 222 -1.43 -2.95 -42.03
N SER A 223 -1.33 -3.55 -40.86
CA SER A 223 -1.05 -4.99 -40.76
C SER A 223 -2.29 -5.76 -40.29
N ALA A 224 -2.89 -6.49 -41.21
CA ALA A 224 -3.95 -7.48 -40.94
C ALA A 224 -3.34 -8.75 -40.33
N GLY A 225 -2.88 -8.69 -39.07
CA GLY A 225 -2.42 -9.86 -38.32
C GLY A 225 -3.36 -10.17 -37.17
N ASP A 226 -3.40 -11.41 -36.72
CA ASP A 226 -4.15 -11.80 -35.54
C ASP A 226 -3.62 -11.05 -34.29
N LEU A 227 -4.50 -10.28 -33.68
CA LEU A 227 -4.19 -9.45 -32.51
C LEU A 227 -4.72 -10.06 -31.20
N SER A 228 -5.25 -11.30 -31.26
CA SER A 228 -5.90 -11.93 -30.10
C SER A 228 -4.97 -12.09 -28.88
N ALA A 229 -3.69 -12.40 -29.10
CA ALA A 229 -2.71 -12.56 -28.04
C ALA A 229 -2.07 -11.24 -27.56
N LEU A 230 -2.24 -10.15 -28.31
CA LEU A 230 -1.54 -8.88 -28.03
C LEU A 230 -1.86 -8.27 -26.67
N PRO A 231 -3.14 -8.19 -26.23
CA PRO A 231 -3.47 -7.62 -24.91
C PRO A 231 -2.81 -8.39 -23.79
N LEU A 232 -2.76 -9.72 -23.87
CA LEU A 232 -2.13 -10.57 -22.87
C LEU A 232 -0.62 -10.33 -22.79
N VAL A 233 0.06 -10.25 -23.94
CA VAL A 233 1.49 -9.96 -23.99
C VAL A 233 1.80 -8.58 -23.43
N LEU A 234 1.03 -7.55 -23.81
CA LEU A 234 1.18 -6.20 -23.28
C LEU A 234 1.01 -6.16 -21.77
N ARG A 235 -0.03 -6.81 -21.24
CA ARG A 235 -0.28 -6.88 -19.80
C ARG A 235 0.90 -7.54 -19.05
N ARG A 236 1.43 -8.65 -19.58
CA ARG A 236 2.60 -9.33 -18.99
C ARG A 236 3.86 -8.45 -19.00
N ILE A 237 4.11 -7.76 -20.08
CA ILE A 237 5.24 -6.81 -20.17
C ILE A 237 5.09 -5.69 -19.16
N VAL A 238 3.89 -5.12 -19.01
CA VAL A 238 3.62 -4.05 -18.05
C VAL A 238 3.80 -4.54 -16.61
N ILE A 239 3.34 -5.76 -16.26
CA ILE A 239 3.56 -6.33 -14.92
C ILE A 239 5.05 -6.38 -14.60
N VAL A 240 5.86 -6.95 -15.50
CA VAL A 240 7.31 -7.05 -15.29
C VAL A 240 7.94 -5.67 -15.19
N ALA A 241 7.55 -4.74 -16.06
CA ALA A 241 8.08 -3.37 -16.06
C ALA A 241 7.71 -2.63 -14.74
N LEU A 242 6.48 -2.76 -14.24
CA LEU A 242 6.05 -2.16 -12.99
C LEU A 242 6.84 -2.69 -11.78
N LEU A 243 7.07 -3.99 -11.71
CA LEU A 243 7.82 -4.60 -10.61
C LEU A 243 9.31 -4.22 -10.67
N LEU A 244 9.88 -4.13 -11.86
CA LEU A 244 11.26 -3.65 -12.03
C LEU A 244 11.38 -2.15 -11.69
N LEU A 245 10.39 -1.32 -12.06
CA LEU A 245 10.35 0.10 -11.67
C LEU A 245 10.19 0.25 -10.14
N GLY A 246 9.35 -0.58 -9.50
CA GLY A 246 9.23 -0.60 -8.05
C GLY A 246 10.53 -0.98 -7.36
N TYR A 247 11.22 -2.00 -7.89
CA TYR A 247 12.56 -2.38 -7.41
C TYR A 247 13.57 -1.26 -7.60
N LEU A 248 13.60 -0.62 -8.76
CA LEU A 248 14.49 0.50 -9.04
C LEU A 248 14.22 1.67 -8.10
N TYR A 249 12.95 2.00 -7.87
CA TYR A 249 12.56 3.03 -6.91
C TYR A 249 13.03 2.70 -5.49
N PHE A 250 12.85 1.45 -5.05
CA PHE A 250 13.35 1.00 -3.75
C PHE A 250 14.89 1.16 -3.64
N ARG A 251 15.62 0.79 -4.69
CA ARG A 251 17.09 0.94 -4.72
C ARG A 251 17.55 2.38 -4.59
N ILE A 252 16.76 3.30 -5.07
CA ILE A 252 17.13 4.70 -5.16
C ILE A 252 16.65 5.50 -3.95
N ALA A 253 15.46 5.21 -3.45
CA ALA A 253 14.77 6.01 -2.43
C ALA A 253 14.47 5.23 -1.13
N GLY A 254 14.63 3.90 -1.12
CA GLY A 254 14.13 3.04 -0.04
C GLY A 254 14.76 3.28 1.32
N GLU A 255 16.03 3.68 1.36
CA GLU A 255 16.74 3.96 2.62
C GLU A 255 16.53 5.41 3.12
N ALA A 256 16.04 6.31 2.26
CA ALA A 256 15.91 7.72 2.58
C ALA A 256 14.60 8.08 3.32
N TYR A 257 13.60 7.19 3.28
CA TYR A 257 12.25 7.49 3.79
C TYR A 257 11.62 6.31 4.53
N ALA A 258 10.92 6.63 5.64
CA ALA A 258 9.99 5.70 6.28
C ALA A 258 8.88 5.28 5.29
N LEU A 259 8.49 4.00 5.30
CA LEU A 259 7.46 3.42 4.41
C LEU A 259 6.14 4.19 4.49
N VAL A 260 5.78 4.70 5.67
CA VAL A 260 4.58 5.53 5.88
C VAL A 260 4.62 6.81 5.04
N SER A 261 5.78 7.47 4.94
CA SER A 261 5.92 8.71 4.16
C SER A 261 5.73 8.45 2.67
N ILE A 262 6.29 7.35 2.15
CA ILE A 262 6.08 6.91 0.76
C ILE A 262 4.61 6.64 0.49
N GLY A 263 3.92 5.96 1.42
CA GLY A 263 2.49 5.69 1.34
C GLY A 263 1.65 6.97 1.29
N LEU A 264 1.93 7.94 2.16
CA LEU A 264 1.20 9.21 2.20
C LEU A 264 1.40 10.05 0.93
N ILE A 265 2.60 10.06 0.35
CA ILE A 265 2.88 10.72 -0.93
C ILE A 265 2.04 10.08 -2.05
N SER A 266 1.95 8.74 -2.06
CA SER A 266 1.13 7.99 -3.02
C SER A 266 -0.37 8.27 -2.82
N PHE A 267 -0.85 8.34 -1.57
CA PHE A 267 -2.25 8.70 -1.28
C PHE A 267 -2.58 10.12 -1.74
N ALA A 268 -1.66 11.07 -1.58
CA ALA A 268 -1.83 12.41 -2.10
C ALA A 268 -1.88 12.44 -3.63
N ALA A 269 -1.12 11.58 -4.33
CA ALA A 269 -1.21 11.45 -5.79
C ALA A 269 -2.58 10.96 -6.25
N VAL A 270 -3.09 9.87 -5.67
CA VAL A 270 -4.39 9.31 -6.07
C VAL A 270 -5.57 10.20 -5.65
N ALA A 271 -5.43 10.99 -4.58
CA ALA A 271 -6.44 11.96 -4.17
C ALA A 271 -6.69 13.05 -5.24
N GLN A 272 -5.76 13.29 -6.18
CA GLN A 272 -5.96 14.22 -7.29
C GLN A 272 -7.10 13.80 -8.23
N PHE A 273 -7.48 12.52 -8.24
CA PHE A 273 -8.61 12.04 -9.02
C PHE A 273 -9.97 12.35 -8.39
N ALA A 274 -10.01 12.64 -7.07
CA ALA A 274 -11.24 12.81 -6.32
C ALA A 274 -12.14 13.95 -6.88
N PRO A 275 -11.65 15.16 -7.14
CA PRO A 275 -12.48 16.23 -7.71
C PRO A 275 -13.06 15.86 -9.08
N ALA A 276 -12.28 15.13 -9.89
CA ALA A 276 -12.69 14.70 -11.22
C ALA A 276 -13.84 13.67 -11.17
N LEU A 277 -13.71 12.65 -10.31
CA LEU A 277 -14.73 11.59 -10.16
C LEU A 277 -15.98 12.14 -9.45
N ILE A 278 -15.81 12.78 -8.30
CA ILE A 278 -16.93 13.31 -7.50
C ILE A 278 -17.66 14.41 -8.29
N GLY A 279 -16.91 15.34 -8.90
CA GLY A 279 -17.46 16.38 -9.75
C GLY A 279 -18.18 15.81 -10.97
N GLY A 280 -17.63 14.78 -11.61
CA GLY A 280 -18.24 14.10 -12.75
C GLY A 280 -19.56 13.37 -12.40
N LEU A 281 -19.67 12.84 -11.19
CA LEU A 281 -20.87 12.14 -10.73
C LEU A 281 -21.98 13.09 -10.28
N TYR A 282 -21.65 14.16 -9.56
CA TYR A 282 -22.65 14.99 -8.87
C TYR A 282 -22.84 16.37 -9.49
N TRP A 283 -21.91 16.87 -10.30
CA TRP A 283 -21.99 18.21 -10.88
C TRP A 283 -22.28 18.20 -12.38
N ARG A 284 -23.47 18.63 -12.77
CA ARG A 284 -23.91 18.70 -14.18
C ARG A 284 -23.08 19.63 -15.05
N GLY A 285 -22.37 20.60 -14.47
CA GLY A 285 -21.47 21.52 -15.17
C GLY A 285 -20.05 20.98 -15.39
N ALA A 286 -19.77 19.75 -14.94
CA ALA A 286 -18.47 19.14 -15.13
C ALA A 286 -18.16 18.95 -16.64
N SER A 287 -16.98 19.40 -17.07
CA SER A 287 -16.57 19.30 -18.46
C SER A 287 -15.24 18.55 -18.59
N ARG A 288 -15.05 17.84 -19.70
CA ARG A 288 -13.79 17.15 -19.99
C ARG A 288 -12.58 18.07 -19.90
N ARG A 289 -12.70 19.32 -20.38
CA ARG A 289 -11.61 20.29 -20.33
C ARG A 289 -11.29 20.71 -18.89
N GLY A 290 -12.32 20.94 -18.06
CA GLY A 290 -12.14 21.26 -16.64
C GLY A 290 -11.48 20.12 -15.87
N VAL A 291 -11.92 18.86 -16.10
CA VAL A 291 -11.32 17.67 -15.49
C VAL A 291 -9.85 17.54 -15.88
N MET A 292 -9.52 17.68 -17.17
CA MET A 292 -8.13 17.58 -17.64
C MET A 292 -7.25 18.70 -17.06
N ALA A 293 -7.76 19.95 -17.05
CA ALA A 293 -7.03 21.06 -16.46
C ALA A 293 -6.80 20.86 -14.94
N GLY A 294 -7.82 20.40 -14.22
CA GLY A 294 -7.73 20.10 -12.79
C GLY A 294 -6.72 18.98 -12.48
N LEU A 295 -6.73 17.88 -13.24
CA LEU A 295 -5.76 16.80 -13.10
C LEU A 295 -4.34 17.25 -13.40
N VAL A 296 -4.13 17.97 -14.52
CA VAL A 296 -2.78 18.49 -14.86
C VAL A 296 -2.28 19.44 -13.79
N ALA A 297 -3.09 20.39 -13.32
CA ALA A 297 -2.70 21.31 -12.26
C ALA A 297 -2.42 20.58 -10.95
N GLY A 298 -3.29 19.65 -10.54
CA GLY A 298 -3.15 18.86 -9.33
C GLY A 298 -1.89 17.98 -9.32
N PHE A 299 -1.63 17.24 -10.39
CA PHE A 299 -0.42 16.43 -10.51
C PHE A 299 0.85 17.25 -10.63
N THR A 300 0.81 18.41 -11.29
CA THR A 300 1.95 19.34 -11.33
C THR A 300 2.28 19.86 -9.94
N LEU A 301 1.26 20.28 -9.19
CA LEU A 301 1.43 20.76 -7.81
C LEU A 301 1.95 19.64 -6.90
N TRP A 302 1.37 18.44 -6.99
CA TRP A 302 1.83 17.25 -6.26
C TRP A 302 3.29 16.91 -6.59
N ALA A 303 3.65 16.91 -7.86
CA ALA A 303 5.03 16.60 -8.28
C ALA A 303 6.01 17.65 -7.75
N TYR A 304 5.66 18.94 -7.82
CA TYR A 304 6.49 20.02 -7.32
C TYR A 304 6.65 20.01 -5.79
N THR A 305 5.55 19.76 -5.05
CA THR A 305 5.55 19.91 -3.59
C THR A 305 5.95 18.64 -2.85
N LEU A 306 5.72 17.46 -3.42
CA LEU A 306 5.94 16.19 -2.74
C LEU A 306 6.96 15.30 -3.47
N LEU A 307 6.81 15.08 -4.79
CA LEU A 307 7.69 14.19 -5.52
C LEU A 307 9.10 14.78 -5.68
N LEU A 308 9.21 16.03 -6.12
CA LEU A 308 10.51 16.68 -6.35
C LEU A 308 11.35 16.78 -5.06
N PRO A 309 10.82 17.24 -3.90
CA PRO A 309 11.56 17.21 -2.65
C PRO A 309 11.97 15.80 -2.18
N THR A 310 11.18 14.80 -2.54
CA THR A 310 11.52 13.41 -2.24
C THR A 310 12.74 12.95 -3.04
N LEU A 311 12.78 13.27 -4.32
CA LEU A 311 13.90 12.93 -5.20
C LEU A 311 15.18 13.71 -4.85
N THR A 312 15.07 14.98 -4.48
CA THR A 312 16.24 15.78 -4.03
C THR A 312 16.84 15.22 -2.73
N ARG A 313 16.02 14.83 -1.75
CA ARG A 313 16.51 14.20 -0.53
C ARG A 313 17.11 12.82 -0.76
N ALA A 314 16.67 12.10 -1.78
CA ALA A 314 17.25 10.83 -2.22
C ALA A 314 18.58 10.99 -3.01
N GLY A 315 19.08 12.22 -3.16
CA GLY A 315 20.36 12.50 -3.82
C GLY A 315 20.33 12.51 -5.35
N TRP A 316 19.13 12.61 -5.96
CA TRP A 316 18.99 12.64 -7.41
C TRP A 316 19.33 14.00 -8.05
N PHE A 317 19.18 15.06 -7.29
CA PHE A 317 19.54 16.41 -7.71
C PHE A 317 20.33 17.04 -6.58
N ASP A 318 21.50 17.57 -6.88
CA ASP A 318 22.18 18.45 -5.94
C ASP A 318 21.26 19.62 -5.65
N ALA A 319 20.96 19.82 -4.38
CA ALA A 319 20.22 20.99 -3.95
C ALA A 319 21.13 22.20 -4.19
N ALA A 320 20.92 22.88 -5.32
CA ALA A 320 21.55 24.16 -5.60
C ALA A 320 21.01 25.25 -4.66
#